data_d7e0e66d7e736b9184e79c12b0e098fe
#
_entry.id   d7e0e66d7e736b9184e79c12b0e098fe
#
_cell.length_a   1.000
_cell.length_b   1.000
_cell.length_c   1.000
_cell.angle_alpha   90.00
_cell.angle_beta   90.00
_cell.angle_gamma   90.00
#
_symmetry.space_group_name_H-M   'P 1'
#
loop_
_entity.id
_entity.type
_entity.pdbx_description
1 polymer ?
#
loop_
_entity_poly.entity_id
_entity_poly.type
_entity_poly.pdbx_seq_one_letter_code
_entity_poly.pdbx_strand_id
1 'polypeptide(L)'
;MKKLFILLTTGFILLSCSERKDNPPNSELELKMNNIAEAYVKLVLKIGQHDADYVDAYYGPEEWKPAPLIHDGNNTLIHEQLDEEADKLLNDLESLSKYEATRLETLRYRSLYKQILAAKIKLYMISGGLLSFDEESKALYDAVSPHYSEDHYKGILNRLDKLLPGSGEVSKRVNDYKNQFIIPKEKLDAVFKAAINECRKRTLQHIQLPQNENFKVEYVSDKAWAGYNWYKGNCYSVIQVNTDLPIFIDRAVDLAAHEGYPGHHVYNVLLENLYRKNGWVEFCVYPLNSPQSLIAEGSANYGIQVVLPGESRIKFEKEILFPLAGLDPGKADEYYRILSLLEELDYAGNEAARNYLDGKWNKEKAKNWLVKYSLMAPERAEQRIKFIEKYRSYVINYNLGQDIVKNYIEKNGGTEDNPDKRWEIFETLLSTPQTASGLE
;
A
#
# COMPACT_ATOMS: atom_id res chain seq x y z
N MET A 1 34.82 -34.93 -67.36
CA MET A 1 34.83 -34.68 -65.90
C MET A 1 34.58 -33.18 -65.71
N LYS A 2 33.32 -32.80 -65.46
CA LYS A 2 32.94 -31.39 -65.22
C LYS A 2 32.85 -31.17 -63.70
N LYS A 3 33.67 -30.29 -63.19
CA LYS A 3 33.62 -29.85 -61.78
C LYS A 3 32.51 -28.80 -61.64
N LEU A 4 31.56 -29.09 -60.77
CA LEU A 4 30.46 -28.19 -60.39
C LEU A 4 30.96 -27.32 -59.21
N PHE A 5 31.04 -26.02 -59.39
CA PHE A 5 31.29 -25.04 -58.34
C PHE A 5 29.95 -24.62 -57.73
N ILE A 6 29.77 -24.90 -56.47
CA ILE A 6 28.62 -24.38 -55.69
C ILE A 6 29.09 -23.10 -55.02
N LEU A 7 28.49 -21.98 -55.45
CA LEU A 7 28.68 -20.66 -54.78
C LEU A 7 27.72 -20.62 -53.59
N LEU A 8 28.30 -20.61 -52.36
CA LEU A 8 27.55 -20.29 -51.16
C LEU A 8 27.45 -18.76 -51.03
N THR A 9 26.24 -18.22 -51.30
CA THR A 9 25.90 -16.83 -50.97
C THR A 9 25.49 -16.76 -49.47
N THR A 10 26.38 -16.25 -48.65
CA THR A 10 26.07 -15.85 -47.28
C THR A 10 25.20 -14.59 -47.30
N GLY A 11 23.91 -14.78 -47.13
CA GLY A 11 22.98 -13.67 -46.90
C GLY A 11 23.23 -13.04 -45.52
N PHE A 12 23.77 -11.85 -45.50
CA PHE A 12 23.78 -10.99 -44.33
C PHE A 12 22.33 -10.53 -44.08
N ILE A 13 21.68 -11.10 -43.07
CA ILE A 13 20.43 -10.55 -42.55
C ILE A 13 20.83 -9.34 -41.69
N LEU A 14 20.68 -8.16 -42.25
CA LEU A 14 20.66 -6.91 -41.50
C LEU A 14 19.42 -6.96 -40.57
N LEU A 15 19.66 -7.21 -39.29
CA LEU A 15 18.68 -6.92 -38.26
C LEU A 15 18.45 -5.40 -38.26
N SER A 16 17.41 -4.98 -38.95
CA SER A 16 16.84 -3.65 -38.81
C SER A 16 16.54 -3.40 -37.37
N CYS A 17 17.25 -2.46 -36.72
CA CYS A 17 16.80 -1.81 -35.52
C CYS A 17 15.36 -1.32 -35.80
N SER A 18 14.38 -1.85 -35.07
CA SER A 18 13.04 -1.32 -35.10
C SER A 18 13.12 0.12 -34.63
N GLU A 19 12.88 1.03 -35.55
CA GLU A 19 12.63 2.44 -35.29
C GLU A 19 11.62 2.54 -34.14
N ARG A 20 11.92 3.37 -33.15
CA ARG A 20 10.93 3.84 -32.19
C ARG A 20 9.70 4.25 -33.00
N LYS A 21 8.58 3.56 -32.79
CA LYS A 21 7.28 4.10 -33.19
C LYS A 21 7.16 5.41 -32.40
N ASP A 22 7.30 6.52 -33.11
CA ASP A 22 6.92 7.82 -32.58
C ASP A 22 5.51 7.65 -32.01
N ASN A 23 5.36 7.84 -30.70
CA ASN A 23 4.02 7.93 -30.10
C ASN A 23 3.28 9.02 -30.87
N PRO A 24 2.01 8.81 -31.23
CA PRO A 24 1.23 9.87 -31.84
C PRO A 24 1.31 11.11 -30.92
N PRO A 25 1.30 12.32 -31.47
CA PRO A 25 1.36 13.53 -30.65
C PRO A 25 0.26 13.44 -29.59
N ASN A 26 0.60 13.73 -28.33
CA ASN A 26 -0.32 13.70 -27.20
C ASN A 26 -1.63 14.40 -27.60
N SER A 27 -2.76 13.78 -27.28
CA SER A 27 -4.06 14.41 -27.54
C SER A 27 -4.13 15.77 -26.83
N GLU A 28 -4.97 16.70 -27.31
CA GLU A 28 -5.17 17.99 -26.64
C GLU A 28 -5.60 17.78 -25.17
N LEU A 29 -6.40 16.76 -24.91
CA LEU A 29 -6.80 16.34 -23.58
C LEU A 29 -5.61 15.97 -22.72
N GLU A 30 -4.71 15.14 -23.24
CA GLU A 30 -3.53 14.69 -22.51
C GLU A 30 -2.58 15.84 -22.16
N LEU A 31 -2.33 16.76 -23.11
CA LEU A 31 -1.52 17.94 -22.85
C LEU A 31 -2.10 18.82 -21.74
N LYS A 32 -3.43 19.02 -21.73
CA LYS A 32 -4.10 19.80 -20.67
C LYS A 32 -4.03 19.08 -19.33
N MET A 33 -4.26 17.76 -19.29
CA MET A 33 -4.10 16.98 -18.07
C MET A 33 -2.67 17.02 -17.55
N ASN A 34 -1.65 16.98 -18.41
CA ASN A 34 -0.26 17.07 -18.00
C ASN A 34 0.06 18.41 -17.31
N ASN A 35 -0.48 19.54 -17.82
CA ASN A 35 -0.30 20.86 -17.20
C ASN A 35 -0.96 20.90 -15.80
N ILE A 36 -2.15 20.32 -15.66
CA ILE A 36 -2.86 20.25 -14.37
C ILE A 36 -2.09 19.33 -13.41
N ALA A 37 -1.59 18.21 -13.89
CA ALA A 37 -0.80 17.26 -13.10
C ALA A 37 0.50 17.88 -12.58
N GLU A 38 1.22 18.67 -13.41
CA GLU A 38 2.40 19.42 -12.97
C GLU A 38 2.06 20.42 -11.86
N ALA A 39 0.98 21.20 -12.05
CA ALA A 39 0.54 22.16 -11.04
C ALA A 39 0.10 21.45 -9.74
N TYR A 40 -0.58 20.30 -9.84
CA TYR A 40 -0.91 19.45 -8.69
C TYR A 40 0.32 18.98 -7.93
N VAL A 41 1.36 18.49 -8.61
CA VAL A 41 2.61 18.06 -7.95
C VAL A 41 3.23 19.21 -7.17
N LYS A 42 3.29 20.41 -7.78
CA LYS A 42 3.82 21.61 -7.12
C LYS A 42 2.98 22.01 -5.91
N LEU A 43 1.64 21.90 -5.99
CA LEU A 43 0.73 22.14 -4.87
C LEU A 43 1.00 21.17 -3.71
N VAL A 44 1.12 19.87 -3.99
CA VAL A 44 1.44 18.84 -2.99
C VAL A 44 2.76 19.14 -2.28
N LEU A 45 3.79 19.53 -3.03
CA LEU A 45 5.09 19.87 -2.46
C LEU A 45 5.03 21.12 -1.56
N LYS A 46 4.21 22.12 -1.92
CA LYS A 46 3.97 23.30 -1.07
C LYS A 46 3.24 22.92 0.22
N ILE A 47 2.18 22.09 0.15
CA ILE A 47 1.46 21.60 1.32
C ILE A 47 2.40 20.78 2.22
N GLY A 48 3.30 19.98 1.65
CA GLY A 48 4.30 19.21 2.38
C GLY A 48 5.28 20.04 3.22
N GLN A 49 5.41 21.35 2.97
CA GLN A 49 6.21 22.24 3.84
C GLN A 49 5.51 22.53 5.18
N HIS A 50 4.18 22.37 5.24
CA HIS A 50 3.38 22.59 6.46
C HIS A 50 3.15 21.28 7.25
N ASP A 51 3.40 20.13 6.64
CA ASP A 51 3.34 18.80 7.28
C ASP A 51 4.43 17.90 6.69
N ALA A 52 5.49 17.66 7.44
CA ALA A 52 6.66 16.91 7.00
C ALA A 52 6.36 15.42 6.72
N ASP A 53 5.26 14.87 7.24
CA ASP A 53 4.84 13.49 7.00
C ASP A 53 3.90 13.38 5.76
N TYR A 54 3.52 14.50 5.13
CA TYR A 54 2.54 14.48 4.04
C TYR A 54 3.10 13.93 2.72
N VAL A 55 4.34 14.31 2.36
CA VAL A 55 4.99 13.83 1.13
C VAL A 55 5.92 12.66 1.48
N ASP A 56 5.45 11.46 1.21
CA ASP A 56 6.17 10.22 1.53
C ASP A 56 7.33 9.96 0.56
N ALA A 57 7.10 10.19 -0.73
CA ALA A 57 8.12 10.06 -1.77
C ALA A 57 8.01 11.17 -2.82
N TYR A 58 9.15 11.64 -3.29
CA TYR A 58 9.25 12.53 -4.43
C TYR A 58 10.51 12.25 -5.23
N TYR A 59 10.36 11.96 -6.51
CA TYR A 59 11.47 11.68 -7.45
C TYR A 59 11.30 12.41 -8.80
N GLY A 60 10.53 13.51 -8.77
CA GLY A 60 10.36 14.43 -9.90
C GLY A 60 11.48 15.47 -10.02
N PRO A 61 11.29 16.49 -10.90
CA PRO A 61 12.26 17.57 -11.12
C PRO A 61 12.59 18.34 -9.85
N GLU A 62 13.88 18.54 -9.56
CA GLU A 62 14.34 19.22 -8.35
C GLU A 62 13.85 20.70 -8.30
N GLU A 63 13.77 21.33 -9.44
CA GLU A 63 13.29 22.71 -9.61
C GLU A 63 11.80 22.91 -9.28
N TRP A 64 11.02 21.83 -9.10
CA TRP A 64 9.63 21.92 -8.65
C TRP A 64 9.49 21.99 -7.14
N LYS A 65 10.56 21.69 -6.41
CA LYS A 65 10.56 21.85 -4.95
C LYS A 65 10.43 23.33 -4.60
N PRO A 66 9.49 23.69 -3.72
CA PRO A 66 9.35 25.09 -3.30
C PRO A 66 10.57 25.55 -2.48
N ALA A 67 10.83 26.83 -2.49
CA ALA A 67 11.79 27.42 -1.56
C ALA A 67 11.37 27.13 -0.11
N PRO A 68 12.31 26.96 0.82
CA PRO A 68 11.97 26.75 2.23
C PRO A 68 11.07 27.86 2.78
N LEU A 69 10.06 27.48 3.57
CA LEU A 69 9.18 28.45 4.21
C LEU A 69 9.96 29.40 5.14
N ILE A 70 9.73 30.67 4.96
CA ILE A 70 10.15 31.67 5.95
C ILE A 70 8.99 31.79 6.95
N HIS A 71 9.18 31.36 8.17
CA HIS A 71 8.17 31.47 9.23
C HIS A 71 8.07 32.92 9.70
N ASP A 72 7.30 33.71 8.97
CA ASP A 72 7.01 35.14 9.29
C ASP A 72 5.70 35.31 10.07
N GLY A 73 5.04 34.25 10.48
CA GLY A 73 3.78 34.27 11.23
C GLY A 73 2.53 34.39 10.35
N ASN A 74 2.64 34.38 9.01
CA ASN A 74 1.54 34.64 8.09
C ASN A 74 0.94 33.36 7.46
N ASN A 75 0.89 32.27 8.23
CA ASN A 75 0.44 30.96 7.73
C ASN A 75 -1.00 30.97 7.16
N THR A 76 -1.90 31.77 7.72
CA THR A 76 -3.31 31.82 7.27
C THR A 76 -3.43 32.26 5.82
N LEU A 77 -2.72 33.31 5.44
CA LEU A 77 -2.76 33.85 4.06
C LEU A 77 -2.19 32.85 3.05
N ILE A 78 -1.15 32.10 3.46
CA ILE A 78 -0.56 31.06 2.60
C ILE A 78 -1.56 29.92 2.38
N HIS A 79 -2.28 29.51 3.42
CA HIS A 79 -3.30 28.45 3.30
C HIS A 79 -4.45 28.86 2.39
N GLU A 80 -4.92 30.10 2.45
CA GLU A 80 -5.95 30.64 1.53
C GLU A 80 -5.49 30.59 0.08
N GLN A 81 -4.24 30.99 -0.20
CA GLN A 81 -3.67 30.93 -1.55
C GLN A 81 -3.56 29.50 -2.09
N LEU A 82 -3.15 28.54 -1.26
CA LEU A 82 -3.06 27.13 -1.66
C LEU A 82 -4.44 26.51 -1.88
N ASP A 83 -5.45 26.93 -1.11
CA ASP A 83 -6.84 26.51 -1.30
C ASP A 83 -7.41 27.02 -2.64
N GLU A 84 -7.16 28.30 -2.98
CA GLU A 84 -7.51 28.89 -4.28
C GLU A 84 -6.78 28.16 -5.45
N GLU A 85 -5.50 27.81 -5.27
CA GLU A 85 -4.77 27.02 -6.27
C GLU A 85 -5.45 25.63 -6.48
N ALA A 86 -5.86 24.95 -5.40
CA ALA A 86 -6.56 23.68 -5.49
C ALA A 86 -7.92 23.82 -6.21
N ASP A 87 -8.70 24.83 -5.88
CA ASP A 87 -9.99 25.10 -6.54
C ASP A 87 -9.82 25.39 -8.03
N LYS A 88 -8.79 26.16 -8.39
CA LYS A 88 -8.48 26.41 -9.79
C LYS A 88 -8.16 25.11 -10.52
N LEU A 89 -7.34 24.21 -9.94
CA LEU A 89 -7.02 22.94 -10.56
C LEU A 89 -8.25 22.03 -10.75
N LEU A 90 -9.17 22.01 -9.78
CA LEU A 90 -10.44 21.29 -9.91
C LEU A 90 -11.28 21.84 -11.05
N ASN A 91 -11.45 23.17 -11.13
CA ASN A 91 -12.20 23.83 -12.20
C ASN A 91 -11.57 23.59 -13.58
N ASP A 92 -10.23 23.71 -13.67
CA ASP A 92 -9.50 23.44 -14.91
C ASP A 92 -9.72 21.99 -15.37
N LEU A 93 -9.66 21.04 -14.44
CA LEU A 93 -9.88 19.61 -14.73
C LEU A 93 -11.33 19.33 -15.14
N GLU A 94 -12.32 19.91 -14.45
CA GLU A 94 -13.74 19.77 -14.79
C GLU A 94 -14.04 20.31 -16.19
N SER A 95 -13.35 21.37 -16.63
CA SER A 95 -13.46 21.90 -17.98
C SER A 95 -13.09 20.91 -19.08
N LEU A 96 -12.35 19.86 -18.73
CA LEU A 96 -11.93 18.80 -19.66
C LEU A 96 -13.00 17.72 -19.87
N SER A 97 -14.08 17.72 -19.11
CA SER A 97 -15.19 16.75 -19.23
C SER A 97 -15.88 16.75 -20.61
N LYS A 98 -15.67 17.79 -21.39
CA LYS A 98 -16.18 17.92 -22.77
C LYS A 98 -15.38 17.14 -23.83
N TYR A 99 -14.18 16.67 -23.50
CA TYR A 99 -13.35 15.89 -24.39
C TYR A 99 -13.73 14.42 -24.38
N GLU A 100 -13.69 13.77 -25.54
CA GLU A 100 -13.75 12.31 -25.59
C GLU A 100 -12.46 11.74 -25.02
N ALA A 101 -12.58 10.75 -24.15
CA ALA A 101 -11.46 10.15 -23.45
C ALA A 101 -11.46 8.63 -23.61
N THR A 102 -10.29 8.05 -23.78
CA THR A 102 -10.08 6.60 -23.66
C THR A 102 -10.36 6.13 -22.23
N ARG A 103 -10.50 4.81 -22.05
CA ARG A 103 -10.64 4.24 -20.70
C ARG A 103 -9.50 4.67 -19.78
N LEU A 104 -8.28 4.65 -20.26
CA LEU A 104 -7.09 4.97 -19.46
C LEU A 104 -7.03 6.46 -19.09
N GLU A 105 -7.34 7.36 -20.01
CA GLU A 105 -7.47 8.79 -19.75
C GLU A 105 -8.60 9.08 -18.76
N THR A 106 -9.71 8.35 -18.82
CA THR A 106 -10.81 8.46 -17.85
C THR A 106 -10.37 8.04 -16.44
N LEU A 107 -9.61 6.96 -16.30
CA LEU A 107 -9.05 6.53 -15.02
C LEU A 107 -8.09 7.58 -14.47
N ARG A 108 -7.19 8.12 -15.31
CA ARG A 108 -6.26 9.18 -14.96
C ARG A 108 -6.99 10.44 -14.50
N TYR A 109 -8.01 10.89 -15.24
CA TYR A 109 -8.84 12.05 -14.89
C TYR A 109 -9.47 11.87 -13.50
N ARG A 110 -10.11 10.72 -13.25
CA ARG A 110 -10.76 10.41 -11.95
C ARG A 110 -9.75 10.38 -10.81
N SER A 111 -8.61 9.75 -11.03
CA SER A 111 -7.55 9.68 -10.04
C SER A 111 -7.03 11.08 -9.71
N LEU A 112 -6.69 11.89 -10.71
CA LEU A 112 -6.18 13.24 -10.52
C LEU A 112 -7.20 14.15 -9.81
N TYR A 113 -8.48 14.06 -10.17
CA TYR A 113 -9.56 14.79 -9.51
C TYR A 113 -9.65 14.48 -8.01
N LYS A 114 -9.65 13.20 -7.67
CA LYS A 114 -9.70 12.73 -6.28
C LYS A 114 -8.42 13.09 -5.49
N GLN A 115 -7.27 13.06 -6.14
CA GLN A 115 -6.00 13.47 -5.56
C GLN A 115 -5.99 14.97 -5.21
N ILE A 116 -6.49 15.83 -6.10
CA ILE A 116 -6.58 17.29 -5.86
C ILE A 116 -7.56 17.58 -4.72
N LEU A 117 -8.72 16.90 -4.69
CA LEU A 117 -9.68 17.01 -3.59
C LEU A 117 -9.04 16.60 -2.25
N ALA A 118 -8.31 15.49 -2.20
CA ALA A 118 -7.64 15.05 -0.99
C ALA A 118 -6.57 16.05 -0.53
N ALA A 119 -5.81 16.64 -1.46
CA ALA A 119 -4.84 17.69 -1.16
C ALA A 119 -5.51 18.95 -0.55
N LYS A 120 -6.66 19.37 -1.08
CA LYS A 120 -7.46 20.46 -0.53
C LYS A 120 -7.97 20.14 0.89
N ILE A 121 -8.48 18.95 1.11
CA ILE A 121 -8.92 18.48 2.45
C ILE A 121 -7.76 18.40 3.44
N LYS A 122 -6.59 17.92 2.99
CA LYS A 122 -5.39 17.93 3.84
C LYS A 122 -5.01 19.35 4.26
N LEU A 123 -5.05 20.29 3.34
CA LEU A 123 -4.80 21.70 3.64
C LEU A 123 -5.82 22.27 4.65
N TYR A 124 -7.12 21.97 4.48
CA TYR A 124 -8.16 22.32 5.43
C TYR A 124 -7.85 21.80 6.85
N MET A 125 -7.42 20.55 6.96
CA MET A 125 -7.04 19.94 8.25
C MET A 125 -5.78 20.60 8.86
N ILE A 126 -4.76 20.91 8.05
CA ILE A 126 -3.55 21.62 8.50
C ILE A 126 -3.90 23.01 9.01
N SER A 127 -4.92 23.66 8.41
CA SER A 127 -5.43 24.98 8.83
C SER A 127 -6.28 24.93 10.11
N GLY A 128 -6.41 23.76 10.75
CA GLY A 128 -7.19 23.56 11.97
C GLY A 128 -8.64 23.13 11.76
N GLY A 129 -9.01 22.83 10.51
CA GLY A 129 -10.32 22.25 10.19
C GLY A 129 -10.52 20.88 10.83
N LEU A 130 -11.74 20.60 11.28
CA LEU A 130 -12.10 19.35 11.95
C LEU A 130 -13.08 18.56 11.09
N LEU A 131 -12.83 17.28 10.96
CA LEU A 131 -13.70 16.29 10.32
C LEU A 131 -13.87 15.11 11.26
N SER A 132 -15.05 14.49 11.24
CA SER A 132 -15.22 13.19 11.86
C SER A 132 -14.36 12.13 11.15
N PHE A 133 -14.15 11.02 11.81
CA PHE A 133 -13.35 9.92 11.22
C PHE A 133 -13.87 9.48 9.84
N ASP A 134 -15.18 9.36 9.67
CA ASP A 134 -15.79 8.91 8.42
C ASP A 134 -15.75 10.00 7.33
N GLU A 135 -15.97 11.28 7.68
CA GLU A 135 -15.81 12.40 6.75
C GLU A 135 -14.36 12.52 6.27
N GLU A 136 -13.40 12.43 7.19
CA GLU A 136 -11.98 12.46 6.88
C GLU A 136 -11.58 11.31 5.94
N SER A 137 -11.98 10.08 6.27
CA SER A 137 -11.63 8.90 5.46
C SER A 137 -12.26 8.95 4.07
N LYS A 138 -13.52 9.40 3.95
CA LYS A 138 -14.19 9.59 2.65
C LYS A 138 -13.49 10.64 1.80
N ALA A 139 -13.10 11.74 2.41
CA ALA A 139 -12.50 12.86 1.70
C ALA A 139 -11.03 12.58 1.26
N LEU A 140 -10.24 11.91 2.11
CA LEU A 140 -8.82 11.64 1.83
C LEU A 140 -8.62 10.35 1.02
N TYR A 141 -9.40 9.28 1.31
CA TYR A 141 -9.16 7.95 0.76
C TYR A 141 -10.28 7.45 -0.16
N ASP A 142 -11.33 8.26 -0.36
CA ASP A 142 -12.50 7.92 -1.19
C ASP A 142 -13.31 6.71 -0.67
N ALA A 143 -13.16 6.36 0.61
CA ALA A 143 -13.79 5.20 1.22
C ALA A 143 -14.22 5.45 2.66
N VAL A 144 -15.19 4.68 3.16
CA VAL A 144 -15.65 4.71 4.55
C VAL A 144 -15.66 3.29 5.09
N SER A 145 -15.05 3.10 6.26
CA SER A 145 -15.01 1.78 6.91
C SER A 145 -16.38 1.38 7.44
N PRO A 146 -16.83 0.13 7.21
CA PRO A 146 -18.09 -0.35 7.79
C PRO A 146 -18.07 -0.30 9.30
N HIS A 147 -19.28 -0.30 9.90
CA HIS A 147 -19.48 -0.38 11.34
C HIS A 147 -19.82 -1.80 11.76
N TYR A 148 -19.18 -2.27 12.81
CA TYR A 148 -19.49 -3.55 13.43
C TYR A 148 -19.85 -3.38 14.90
N SER A 149 -20.86 -4.11 15.33
CA SER A 149 -21.31 -4.08 16.74
C SER A 149 -20.32 -4.84 17.64
N GLU A 150 -20.34 -4.53 18.94
CA GLU A 150 -19.57 -5.29 19.94
C GLU A 150 -19.93 -6.79 19.92
N ASP A 151 -21.18 -7.16 19.62
CA ASP A 151 -21.63 -8.56 19.58
C ASP A 151 -21.06 -9.32 18.39
N HIS A 152 -20.74 -8.64 17.28
CA HIS A 152 -19.98 -9.23 16.17
C HIS A 152 -18.62 -9.76 16.65
N TYR A 153 -17.85 -8.93 17.34
CA TYR A 153 -16.54 -9.31 17.87
C TYR A 153 -16.63 -10.39 18.97
N LYS A 154 -17.64 -10.31 19.84
CA LYS A 154 -17.88 -11.36 20.86
C LYS A 154 -18.13 -12.73 20.20
N GLY A 155 -18.83 -12.77 19.07
CA GLY A 155 -19.05 -14.00 18.31
C GLY A 155 -17.73 -14.63 17.84
N ILE A 156 -16.78 -13.82 17.36
CA ILE A 156 -15.46 -14.29 16.93
C ILE A 156 -14.64 -14.74 18.14
N LEU A 157 -14.62 -13.95 19.23
CA LEU A 157 -13.93 -14.32 20.46
C LEU A 157 -14.43 -15.67 21.02
N ASN A 158 -15.72 -15.95 20.95
CA ASN A 158 -16.29 -17.24 21.39
C ASN A 158 -15.79 -18.42 20.51
N ARG A 159 -15.49 -18.22 19.24
CA ARG A 159 -14.87 -19.24 18.38
C ARG A 159 -13.41 -19.45 18.74
N LEU A 160 -12.67 -18.39 18.97
CA LEU A 160 -11.27 -18.42 19.42
C LEU A 160 -11.14 -19.09 20.79
N ASP A 161 -12.03 -18.78 21.72
CA ASP A 161 -12.03 -19.36 23.07
C ASP A 161 -12.11 -20.89 23.05
N LYS A 162 -12.90 -21.47 22.13
CA LYS A 162 -13.03 -22.91 21.95
C LYS A 162 -11.83 -23.56 21.29
N LEU A 163 -11.08 -22.79 20.49
CA LEU A 163 -9.94 -23.31 19.72
C LEU A 163 -8.63 -23.24 20.51
N LEU A 164 -8.46 -22.22 21.32
CA LEU A 164 -7.23 -21.95 22.06
C LEU A 164 -7.07 -22.93 23.25
N PRO A 165 -5.85 -23.43 23.52
CA PRO A 165 -5.58 -24.25 24.70
C PRO A 165 -5.66 -23.42 25.99
N GLY A 166 -5.91 -24.10 27.11
CA GLY A 166 -5.91 -23.50 28.45
C GLY A 166 -7.24 -22.86 28.85
N SER A 167 -7.23 -22.03 29.88
CA SER A 167 -8.39 -21.33 30.46
C SER A 167 -8.04 -19.89 30.81
N GLY A 168 -9.04 -19.02 30.99
CA GLY A 168 -8.86 -17.61 31.29
C GLY A 168 -9.13 -16.70 30.10
N GLU A 169 -8.69 -15.45 30.18
CA GLU A 169 -8.96 -14.43 29.16
C GLU A 169 -8.40 -14.80 27.79
N VAL A 170 -9.22 -14.68 26.75
CA VAL A 170 -8.88 -15.04 25.36
C VAL A 170 -7.66 -14.21 24.89
N SER A 171 -7.61 -12.92 25.19
CA SER A 171 -6.49 -12.05 24.81
C SER A 171 -5.14 -12.55 25.36
N LYS A 172 -5.12 -12.97 26.64
CA LYS A 172 -3.90 -13.52 27.24
C LYS A 172 -3.52 -14.84 26.59
N ARG A 173 -4.47 -15.75 26.39
CA ARG A 173 -4.22 -17.08 25.77
C ARG A 173 -3.73 -16.96 24.34
N VAL A 174 -4.28 -16.04 23.54
CA VAL A 174 -3.79 -15.73 22.17
C VAL A 174 -2.33 -15.26 22.22
N ASN A 175 -2.02 -14.30 23.10
CA ASN A 175 -0.66 -13.77 23.19
C ASN A 175 0.33 -14.84 23.68
N ASP A 176 -0.04 -15.62 24.70
CA ASP A 176 0.79 -16.73 25.21
C ASP A 176 1.01 -17.81 24.11
N TYR A 177 -0.02 -18.09 23.30
CA TYR A 177 0.08 -19.01 22.18
C TYR A 177 1.00 -18.48 21.07
N LYS A 178 0.79 -17.23 20.63
CA LYS A 178 1.60 -16.58 19.58
C LYS A 178 3.07 -16.44 19.98
N ASN A 179 3.37 -16.25 21.26
CA ASN A 179 4.75 -16.11 21.74
C ASN A 179 5.61 -17.35 21.44
N GLN A 180 5.01 -18.53 21.18
CA GLN A 180 5.72 -19.72 20.75
C GLN A 180 6.26 -19.64 19.31
N PHE A 181 5.82 -18.65 18.54
CA PHE A 181 6.13 -18.47 17.12
C PHE A 181 6.96 -17.22 16.84
N ILE A 182 7.63 -16.69 17.87
CA ILE A 182 8.56 -15.57 17.73
C ILE A 182 9.83 -16.06 17.02
N ILE A 183 10.26 -15.34 16.00
CA ILE A 183 11.54 -15.59 15.32
C ILE A 183 12.67 -15.12 16.24
N PRO A 184 13.64 -15.98 16.60
CA PRO A 184 14.84 -15.56 17.33
C PRO A 184 15.60 -14.46 16.56
N LYS A 185 16.09 -13.43 17.25
CA LYS A 185 16.73 -12.27 16.61
C LYS A 185 17.85 -12.64 15.65
N GLU A 186 18.67 -13.60 16.01
CA GLU A 186 19.78 -14.12 15.20
C GLU A 186 19.34 -14.91 13.95
N LYS A 187 18.05 -15.25 13.86
CA LYS A 187 17.45 -15.95 12.72
C LYS A 187 16.68 -15.01 11.77
N LEU A 188 16.38 -13.79 12.21
CA LEU A 188 15.54 -12.84 11.45
C LEU A 188 16.03 -12.66 10.01
N ASP A 189 17.30 -12.37 9.82
CA ASP A 189 17.86 -12.10 8.47
C ASP A 189 17.73 -13.32 7.53
N ALA A 190 17.98 -14.52 8.04
CA ALA A 190 17.86 -15.75 7.24
C ALA A 190 16.39 -16.02 6.84
N VAL A 191 15.45 -15.84 7.78
CA VAL A 191 14.02 -16.06 7.58
C VAL A 191 13.47 -15.01 6.60
N PHE A 192 13.80 -13.73 6.79
CA PHE A 192 13.37 -12.67 5.87
C PHE A 192 13.92 -12.86 4.45
N LYS A 193 15.20 -13.19 4.31
CA LYS A 193 15.80 -13.47 2.99
C LYS A 193 15.10 -14.62 2.26
N ALA A 194 14.75 -15.69 2.98
CA ALA A 194 14.02 -16.81 2.38
C ALA A 194 12.61 -16.39 1.92
N ALA A 195 11.88 -15.63 2.74
CA ALA A 195 10.56 -15.09 2.39
C ALA A 195 10.63 -14.14 1.18
N ILE A 196 11.56 -13.19 1.18
CA ILE A 196 11.78 -12.23 0.08
C ILE A 196 12.11 -12.96 -1.23
N ASN A 197 13.01 -13.94 -1.19
CA ASN A 197 13.42 -14.69 -2.38
C ASN A 197 12.26 -15.47 -2.99
N GLU A 198 11.42 -16.10 -2.17
CA GLU A 198 10.24 -16.83 -2.67
C GLU A 198 9.18 -15.86 -3.22
N CYS A 199 8.88 -14.77 -2.52
CA CYS A 199 7.95 -13.74 -3.00
C CYS A 199 8.45 -13.14 -4.33
N ARG A 200 9.73 -12.76 -4.42
CA ARG A 200 10.33 -12.24 -5.66
C ARG A 200 10.25 -13.23 -6.80
N LYS A 201 10.65 -14.47 -6.56
CA LYS A 201 10.61 -15.55 -7.56
C LYS A 201 9.21 -15.73 -8.15
N ARG A 202 8.18 -15.75 -7.31
CA ARG A 202 6.78 -15.91 -7.76
C ARG A 202 6.29 -14.67 -8.51
N THR A 203 6.57 -13.48 -8.00
CA THR A 203 6.16 -12.22 -8.64
C THR A 203 6.74 -12.10 -10.05
N LEU A 204 8.02 -12.42 -10.25
CA LEU A 204 8.69 -12.34 -11.55
C LEU A 204 8.20 -13.38 -12.58
N GLN A 205 7.38 -14.35 -12.18
CA GLN A 205 6.71 -15.26 -13.12
C GLN A 205 5.52 -14.58 -13.81
N HIS A 206 4.98 -13.51 -13.23
CA HIS A 206 3.76 -12.84 -13.67
C HIS A 206 3.96 -11.37 -14.01
N ILE A 207 4.80 -10.65 -13.29
CA ILE A 207 5.05 -9.22 -13.47
C ILE A 207 6.47 -8.99 -13.98
N GLN A 208 6.58 -8.29 -15.12
CA GLN A 208 7.88 -7.91 -15.67
C GLN A 208 8.38 -6.63 -15.00
N LEU A 209 9.49 -6.74 -14.29
CA LEU A 209 10.16 -5.61 -13.66
C LEU A 209 11.45 -5.23 -14.42
N PRO A 210 11.90 -3.96 -14.34
CA PRO A 210 13.16 -3.53 -14.90
C PRO A 210 14.35 -4.32 -14.33
N GLN A 211 15.38 -4.57 -15.13
CA GLN A 211 16.54 -5.37 -14.70
C GLN A 211 17.35 -4.75 -13.55
N ASN A 212 17.26 -3.44 -13.38
CA ASN A 212 17.93 -2.69 -12.32
C ASN A 212 17.07 -2.57 -11.04
N GLU A 213 15.88 -3.18 -11.00
CA GLU A 213 15.06 -3.12 -9.78
C GLU A 213 15.74 -3.86 -8.63
N ASN A 214 15.73 -3.24 -7.46
CA ASN A 214 16.35 -3.80 -6.26
C ASN A 214 15.88 -3.06 -5.00
N PHE A 215 16.07 -3.70 -3.86
CA PHE A 215 15.97 -3.04 -2.56
C PHE A 215 16.95 -3.63 -1.54
N LYS A 216 17.21 -2.89 -0.48
CA LYS A 216 17.88 -3.40 0.71
C LYS A 216 16.94 -3.44 1.90
N VAL A 217 17.20 -4.36 2.83
CA VAL A 217 16.50 -4.43 4.12
C VAL A 217 17.40 -3.89 5.21
N GLU A 218 16.84 -3.06 6.09
CA GLU A 218 17.48 -2.52 7.29
C GLU A 218 16.63 -2.86 8.52
N TYR A 219 17.28 -3.28 9.61
CA TYR A 219 16.62 -3.48 10.89
C TYR A 219 16.80 -2.22 11.73
N VAL A 220 15.69 -1.67 12.23
CA VAL A 220 15.64 -0.38 12.93
C VAL A 220 14.90 -0.49 14.26
N SER A 221 14.98 0.55 15.09
CA SER A 221 14.25 0.72 16.34
C SER A 221 13.65 2.13 16.44
N ASP A 222 12.86 2.38 17.49
CA ASP A 222 12.22 3.67 17.80
C ASP A 222 11.30 4.19 16.66
N LYS A 223 10.48 3.26 16.11
CA LYS A 223 9.50 3.59 15.04
C LYS A 223 8.06 3.31 15.49
N ALA A 224 7.13 4.12 15.00
CA ALA A 224 5.69 3.91 15.23
C ALA A 224 5.10 2.75 14.41
N TRP A 225 5.77 2.35 13.33
CA TRP A 225 5.36 1.31 12.37
C TRP A 225 6.18 0.01 12.56
N ALA A 226 5.72 -1.08 11.98
CA ALA A 226 6.38 -2.39 12.02
C ALA A 226 7.32 -2.63 10.83
N GLY A 227 6.94 -2.17 9.65
CA GLY A 227 7.73 -2.16 8.42
C GLY A 227 7.48 -0.86 7.66
N TYR A 228 8.37 -0.49 6.75
CA TYR A 228 8.24 0.68 5.90
C TYR A 228 9.08 0.57 4.65
N ASN A 229 8.51 0.93 3.49
CA ASN A 229 9.22 0.99 2.22
C ASN A 229 9.52 2.45 1.85
N TRP A 230 10.78 2.82 1.88
CA TRP A 230 11.27 4.09 1.37
C TRP A 230 11.63 3.95 -0.11
N TYR A 231 10.73 4.29 -1.01
CA TYR A 231 11.02 4.30 -2.44
C TYR A 231 11.89 5.51 -2.80
N LYS A 232 13.03 5.26 -3.48
CA LYS A 232 14.04 6.27 -3.79
C LYS A 232 14.07 6.69 -5.27
N GLY A 233 13.12 6.17 -6.06
CA GLY A 233 13.17 6.28 -7.51
C GLY A 233 14.21 5.34 -8.14
N ASN A 234 14.29 5.31 -9.47
CA ASN A 234 15.16 4.43 -10.23
C ASN A 234 14.98 2.94 -9.89
N CYS A 235 13.74 2.53 -9.62
CA CYS A 235 13.40 1.15 -9.26
C CYS A 235 14.11 0.64 -8.00
N TYR A 236 14.41 1.53 -7.04
CA TYR A 236 15.14 1.18 -5.83
C TYR A 236 14.40 1.58 -4.55
N SER A 237 14.35 0.66 -3.57
CA SER A 237 13.78 0.88 -2.25
C SER A 237 14.77 0.63 -1.11
N VAL A 238 14.48 1.23 0.04
CA VAL A 238 15.05 0.85 1.33
C VAL A 238 13.89 0.38 2.20
N ILE A 239 13.84 -0.92 2.50
CA ILE A 239 12.81 -1.51 3.36
C ILE A 239 13.35 -1.55 4.78
N GLN A 240 12.64 -0.92 5.70
CA GLN A 240 13.01 -0.92 7.11
C GLN A 240 12.05 -1.80 7.92
N VAL A 241 12.59 -2.68 8.76
CA VAL A 241 11.85 -3.56 9.65
C VAL A 241 12.14 -3.14 11.09
N ASN A 242 11.09 -2.75 11.81
CA ASN A 242 11.20 -2.35 13.22
C ASN A 242 11.28 -3.60 14.12
N THR A 243 12.32 -3.65 14.95
CA THR A 243 12.62 -4.77 15.85
C THR A 243 12.39 -4.44 17.34
N ASP A 244 11.67 -3.35 17.66
CA ASP A 244 11.33 -2.99 19.04
C ASP A 244 10.48 -4.05 19.73
N LEU A 245 9.56 -4.66 18.95
CA LEU A 245 8.69 -5.72 19.44
C LEU A 245 9.03 -7.05 18.76
N PRO A 246 8.76 -8.18 19.44
CA PRO A 246 8.99 -9.49 18.86
C PRO A 246 8.28 -9.67 17.49
N ILE A 247 8.98 -10.27 16.53
CA ILE A 247 8.46 -10.55 15.20
C ILE A 247 8.05 -12.01 15.14
N PHE A 248 6.79 -12.28 14.84
CA PHE A 248 6.24 -13.62 14.68
C PHE A 248 6.54 -14.16 13.27
N ILE A 249 6.51 -15.48 13.12
CA ILE A 249 6.90 -16.16 11.89
C ILE A 249 6.04 -15.75 10.66
N ASP A 250 4.73 -15.56 10.84
CA ASP A 250 3.80 -15.09 9.82
C ASP A 250 4.22 -13.73 9.24
N ARG A 251 4.82 -12.87 10.09
CA ARG A 251 5.25 -11.53 9.67
C ARG A 251 6.40 -11.54 8.66
N ALA A 252 7.12 -12.66 8.52
CA ALA A 252 8.20 -12.74 7.55
C ALA A 252 7.67 -12.71 6.11
N VAL A 253 6.64 -13.50 5.80
CA VAL A 253 5.96 -13.44 4.49
C VAL A 253 5.17 -12.15 4.35
N ASP A 254 4.43 -11.74 5.39
CA ASP A 254 3.65 -10.50 5.34
C ASP A 254 4.51 -9.30 4.95
N LEU A 255 5.62 -9.06 5.66
CA LEU A 255 6.49 -7.92 5.38
C LEU A 255 7.26 -8.08 4.05
N ALA A 256 7.70 -9.31 3.71
CA ALA A 256 8.37 -9.57 2.43
C ALA A 256 7.45 -9.28 1.24
N ALA A 257 6.17 -9.65 1.34
CA ALA A 257 5.19 -9.41 0.30
C ALA A 257 4.69 -7.96 0.31
N HIS A 258 4.31 -7.43 1.45
CA HIS A 258 3.76 -6.08 1.60
C HIS A 258 4.76 -4.98 1.23
N GLU A 259 5.96 -5.01 1.81
CA GLU A 259 6.98 -3.99 1.52
C GLU A 259 7.72 -4.25 0.21
N GLY A 260 7.86 -5.53 -0.18
CA GLY A 260 8.66 -5.98 -1.32
C GLY A 260 7.83 -6.45 -2.49
N TYR A 261 7.66 -7.76 -2.63
CA TYR A 261 7.13 -8.44 -3.80
C TYR A 261 5.85 -9.24 -3.48
N PRO A 262 4.67 -8.85 -4.03
CA PRO A 262 4.41 -7.84 -5.07
C PRO A 262 3.89 -6.48 -4.54
N GLY A 263 4.16 -6.12 -3.28
CA GLY A 263 3.59 -4.96 -2.61
C GLY A 263 4.22 -3.61 -3.00
N HIS A 264 4.52 -2.78 -2.00
CA HIS A 264 4.92 -1.37 -2.19
C HIS A 264 6.10 -1.18 -3.15
N HIS A 265 7.14 -2.04 -3.11
CA HIS A 265 8.26 -1.91 -4.03
C HIS A 265 7.81 -2.07 -5.49
N VAL A 266 7.07 -3.13 -5.80
CA VAL A 266 6.57 -3.39 -7.15
C VAL A 266 5.60 -2.31 -7.61
N TYR A 267 4.67 -1.91 -6.73
CA TYR A 267 3.72 -0.82 -7.00
C TYR A 267 4.44 0.47 -7.41
N ASN A 268 5.41 0.90 -6.62
CA ASN A 268 6.17 2.12 -6.89
C ASN A 268 7.00 2.01 -8.20
N VAL A 269 7.60 0.84 -8.49
CA VAL A 269 8.30 0.61 -9.77
C VAL A 269 7.35 0.74 -10.95
N LEU A 270 6.14 0.20 -10.85
CA LEU A 270 5.14 0.28 -11.92
C LEU A 270 4.60 1.71 -12.10
N LEU A 271 4.38 2.44 -11.02
CA LEU A 271 3.98 3.86 -11.08
C LEU A 271 5.11 4.75 -11.65
N GLU A 272 6.36 4.49 -11.28
CA GLU A 272 7.49 5.21 -11.89
C GLU A 272 7.55 4.99 -13.41
N ASN A 273 7.13 3.82 -13.90
CA ASN A 273 7.01 3.58 -15.33
C ASN A 273 5.94 4.48 -16.00
N LEU A 274 4.80 4.75 -15.33
CA LEU A 274 3.81 5.69 -15.84
C LEU A 274 4.39 7.11 -15.95
N TYR A 275 5.13 7.54 -14.93
CA TYR A 275 5.85 8.82 -14.97
C TYR A 275 6.87 8.88 -16.11
N ARG A 276 7.75 7.88 -16.22
CA ARG A 276 8.87 7.91 -17.17
C ARG A 276 8.48 7.65 -18.62
N LYS A 277 7.51 6.74 -18.86
CA LYS A 277 7.11 6.33 -20.21
C LYS A 277 5.98 7.18 -20.78
N ASN A 278 4.99 7.52 -19.94
CA ASN A 278 3.82 8.27 -20.38
C ASN A 278 3.94 9.77 -20.09
N GLY A 279 4.93 10.21 -19.31
CA GLY A 279 5.05 11.60 -18.88
C GLY A 279 3.98 12.02 -17.87
N TRP A 280 3.37 11.07 -17.15
CA TRP A 280 2.33 11.32 -16.16
C TRP A 280 2.96 11.73 -14.84
N VAL A 281 3.23 13.02 -14.73
CA VAL A 281 4.09 13.59 -13.68
C VAL A 281 3.48 13.48 -12.28
N GLU A 282 2.18 13.35 -12.14
CA GLU A 282 1.51 13.13 -10.86
C GLU A 282 2.02 11.90 -10.11
N PHE A 283 2.57 10.92 -10.83
CA PHE A 283 3.17 9.71 -10.23
C PHE A 283 4.63 9.87 -9.79
N CYS A 284 5.21 11.08 -9.89
CA CYS A 284 6.53 11.34 -9.30
C CYS A 284 6.46 11.81 -7.83
N VAL A 285 5.25 12.01 -7.29
CA VAL A 285 5.00 12.36 -5.90
C VAL A 285 4.03 11.38 -5.26
N TYR A 286 4.27 11.03 -4.02
CA TYR A 286 3.37 10.18 -3.23
C TYR A 286 2.91 10.91 -1.97
N PRO A 287 1.72 11.54 -1.97
CA PRO A 287 1.15 12.12 -0.76
C PRO A 287 0.49 11.04 0.09
N LEU A 288 0.89 10.96 1.37
CA LEU A 288 0.43 9.92 2.30
C LEU A 288 -1.09 9.96 2.53
N ASN A 289 -1.65 11.16 2.68
CA ASN A 289 -3.09 11.35 2.86
C ASN A 289 -3.77 11.55 1.48
N SER A 290 -3.96 10.46 0.75
CA SER A 290 -4.51 10.50 -0.61
C SER A 290 -5.21 9.17 -0.97
N PRO A 291 -6.10 9.17 -1.99
CA PRO A 291 -6.72 7.94 -2.48
C PRO A 291 -5.72 6.88 -2.96
N GLN A 292 -4.53 7.33 -3.41
CA GLN A 292 -3.44 6.44 -3.79
C GLN A 292 -2.97 5.56 -2.63
N SER A 293 -2.97 6.09 -1.40
CA SER A 293 -2.53 5.34 -0.21
C SER A 293 -3.46 4.18 0.12
N LEU A 294 -4.77 4.33 -0.07
CA LEU A 294 -5.70 3.21 0.12
C LEU A 294 -5.44 2.08 -0.87
N ILE A 295 -5.17 2.43 -2.13
CA ILE A 295 -4.83 1.45 -3.17
C ILE A 295 -3.47 0.80 -2.88
N ALA A 296 -2.47 1.59 -2.49
CA ALA A 296 -1.14 1.10 -2.16
C ALA A 296 -1.16 0.10 -0.99
N GLU A 297 -1.78 0.48 0.14
CA GLU A 297 -1.89 -0.38 1.33
C GLU A 297 -2.78 -1.61 1.05
N GLY A 298 -3.92 -1.38 0.41
CA GLY A 298 -4.86 -2.45 0.09
C GLY A 298 -4.25 -3.48 -0.87
N SER A 299 -3.57 -3.04 -1.92
CA SER A 299 -2.90 -3.93 -2.86
C SER A 299 -1.69 -4.63 -2.24
N ALA A 300 -0.92 -3.95 -1.38
CA ALA A 300 0.19 -4.57 -0.67
C ALA A 300 -0.28 -5.70 0.25
N ASN A 301 -1.36 -5.50 1.02
CA ASN A 301 -1.96 -6.53 1.86
C ASN A 301 -2.58 -7.67 1.05
N TYR A 302 -3.36 -7.36 0.01
CA TYR A 302 -3.92 -8.42 -0.85
C TYR A 302 -2.84 -9.16 -1.64
N GLY A 303 -1.75 -8.49 -1.98
CA GLY A 303 -0.56 -9.06 -2.63
C GLY A 303 0.03 -10.26 -1.91
N ILE A 304 -0.11 -10.31 -0.57
CA ILE A 304 0.28 -11.48 0.24
C ILE A 304 -0.49 -12.73 -0.21
N GLN A 305 -1.82 -12.59 -0.40
CA GLN A 305 -2.68 -13.68 -0.86
C GLN A 305 -2.50 -13.99 -2.36
N VAL A 306 -2.04 -13.03 -3.15
CA VAL A 306 -1.72 -13.23 -4.57
C VAL A 306 -0.45 -14.05 -4.73
N VAL A 307 0.62 -13.70 -4.01
CA VAL A 307 1.94 -14.33 -4.15
C VAL A 307 2.03 -15.69 -3.45
N LEU A 308 1.39 -15.82 -2.30
CA LEU A 308 1.38 -17.04 -1.48
C LEU A 308 -0.04 -17.33 -0.98
N PRO A 309 -0.94 -17.83 -1.85
CA PRO A 309 -2.32 -18.09 -1.46
C PRO A 309 -2.46 -19.31 -0.54
N GLY A 310 -3.33 -19.22 0.47
CA GLY A 310 -3.86 -20.31 1.29
C GLY A 310 -2.85 -21.37 1.68
N GLU A 311 -3.12 -22.62 1.28
CA GLU A 311 -2.29 -23.79 1.56
C GLU A 311 -0.84 -23.66 1.03
N SER A 312 -0.63 -22.92 -0.05
CA SER A 312 0.71 -22.68 -0.62
C SER A 312 1.60 -21.88 0.35
N ARG A 313 1.00 -20.92 1.08
CA ARG A 313 1.69 -20.17 2.13
C ARG A 313 2.05 -21.07 3.31
N ILE A 314 1.07 -21.79 3.83
CA ILE A 314 1.26 -22.70 4.98
C ILE A 314 2.34 -23.71 4.67
N LYS A 315 2.31 -24.31 3.48
CA LYS A 315 3.32 -25.27 3.03
C LYS A 315 4.72 -24.66 2.99
N PHE A 316 4.89 -23.50 2.35
CA PHE A 316 6.18 -22.83 2.27
C PHE A 316 6.73 -22.48 3.65
N GLU A 317 5.91 -21.92 4.52
CA GLU A 317 6.34 -21.53 5.85
C GLU A 317 6.69 -22.76 6.71
N LYS A 318 5.87 -23.80 6.66
CA LYS A 318 6.07 -25.07 7.37
C LYS A 318 7.35 -25.79 6.93
N GLU A 319 7.63 -25.83 5.63
CA GLU A 319 8.77 -26.56 5.08
C GLU A 319 10.08 -25.76 5.14
N ILE A 320 10.02 -24.43 5.10
CA ILE A 320 11.20 -23.58 4.98
C ILE A 320 11.37 -22.63 6.17
N LEU A 321 10.37 -21.80 6.48
CA LEU A 321 10.58 -20.72 7.46
C LEU A 321 10.59 -21.22 8.91
N PHE A 322 9.69 -22.15 9.25
CA PHE A 322 9.67 -22.73 10.60
C PHE A 322 11.00 -23.42 10.96
N PRO A 323 11.56 -24.30 10.09
CA PRO A 323 12.88 -24.88 10.34
C PRO A 323 14.00 -23.84 10.42
N LEU A 324 14.01 -22.83 9.56
CA LEU A 324 15.01 -21.75 9.59
C LEU A 324 14.95 -20.96 10.89
N ALA A 325 13.76 -20.70 11.40
CA ALA A 325 13.53 -20.04 12.68
C ALA A 325 13.83 -20.96 13.90
N GLY A 326 13.93 -22.27 13.69
CA GLY A 326 14.05 -23.25 14.77
C GLY A 326 12.72 -23.52 15.49
N LEU A 327 11.59 -23.26 14.81
CA LEU A 327 10.24 -23.50 15.29
C LEU A 327 9.75 -24.90 14.86
N ASP A 328 8.77 -25.44 15.58
CA ASP A 328 8.17 -26.74 15.28
C ASP A 328 7.21 -26.67 14.08
N PRO A 329 7.55 -27.25 12.91
CA PRO A 329 6.67 -27.23 11.74
C PRO A 329 5.33 -27.95 11.95
N GLY A 330 5.25 -28.89 12.91
CA GLY A 330 4.01 -29.60 13.23
C GLY A 330 2.90 -28.70 13.78
N LYS A 331 3.26 -27.49 14.26
CA LYS A 331 2.30 -26.51 14.79
C LYS A 331 1.79 -25.52 13.74
N ALA A 332 2.31 -25.52 12.52
CA ALA A 332 1.97 -24.52 11.51
C ALA A 332 0.47 -24.49 11.17
N ASP A 333 -0.13 -25.66 10.91
CA ASP A 333 -1.54 -25.75 10.50
C ASP A 333 -2.49 -25.20 11.58
N GLU A 334 -2.22 -25.49 12.86
CA GLU A 334 -2.99 -24.94 13.98
C GLU A 334 -2.78 -23.43 14.13
N TYR A 335 -1.53 -22.97 13.97
CA TYR A 335 -1.18 -21.56 14.03
C TYR A 335 -1.97 -20.74 12.99
N TYR A 336 -1.97 -21.16 11.73
CA TYR A 336 -2.69 -20.46 10.66
C TYR A 336 -4.21 -20.53 10.82
N ARG A 337 -4.75 -21.62 11.38
CA ARG A 337 -6.17 -21.69 11.72
C ARG A 337 -6.57 -20.67 12.79
N ILE A 338 -5.70 -20.39 13.76
CA ILE A 338 -5.91 -19.35 14.76
C ILE A 338 -5.78 -17.97 14.12
N LEU A 339 -4.75 -17.74 13.28
CA LEU A 339 -4.54 -16.46 12.60
C LEU A 339 -5.74 -16.07 11.73
N SER A 340 -6.33 -16.99 10.99
CA SER A 340 -7.49 -16.70 10.15
C SER A 340 -8.70 -16.19 10.95
N LEU A 341 -8.87 -16.62 12.21
CA LEU A 341 -9.89 -16.06 13.10
C LEU A 341 -9.50 -14.70 13.67
N LEU A 342 -8.20 -14.44 13.82
CA LEU A 342 -7.72 -13.12 14.26
C LEU A 342 -7.91 -12.05 13.19
N GLU A 343 -7.76 -12.40 11.91
CA GLU A 343 -8.02 -11.50 10.77
C GLU A 343 -9.48 -11.00 10.75
N GLU A 344 -10.44 -11.84 11.18
CA GLU A 344 -11.84 -11.41 11.30
C GLU A 344 -12.07 -10.29 12.35
N LEU A 345 -11.09 -10.03 13.24
CA LEU A 345 -11.12 -8.97 14.25
C LEU A 345 -10.49 -7.66 13.77
N ASP A 346 -9.92 -7.59 12.57
CA ASP A 346 -9.10 -6.45 12.13
C ASP A 346 -9.88 -5.12 12.13
N TYR A 347 -11.18 -5.17 11.82
CA TYR A 347 -12.04 -3.99 11.88
C TYR A 347 -12.28 -3.42 13.29
N ALA A 348 -11.95 -4.17 14.35
CA ALA A 348 -12.02 -3.65 15.72
C ALA A 348 -11.02 -2.48 15.93
N GLY A 349 -9.93 -2.46 15.16
CA GLY A 349 -8.99 -1.34 15.11
C GLY A 349 -9.62 -0.06 14.56
N ASN A 350 -10.44 -0.17 13.50
CA ASN A 350 -11.12 0.97 12.89
C ASN A 350 -12.20 1.54 13.84
N GLU A 351 -12.93 0.69 14.55
CA GLU A 351 -13.91 1.14 15.56
C GLU A 351 -13.23 1.88 16.72
N ALA A 352 -12.06 1.40 17.16
CA ALA A 352 -11.28 2.11 18.18
C ALA A 352 -10.85 3.50 17.70
N ALA A 353 -10.29 3.58 16.49
CA ALA A 353 -9.84 4.82 15.88
C ALA A 353 -10.98 5.83 15.70
N ARG A 354 -12.10 5.38 15.11
CA ARG A 354 -13.31 6.20 14.90
C ARG A 354 -13.82 6.80 16.19
N ASN A 355 -14.06 5.97 17.18
CA ASN A 355 -14.65 6.45 18.44
C ASN A 355 -13.69 7.32 19.26
N TYR A 356 -12.39 7.07 19.16
CA TYR A 356 -11.36 7.86 19.83
C TYR A 356 -11.19 9.23 19.17
N LEU A 357 -11.04 9.28 17.85
CA LEU A 357 -10.84 10.52 17.10
C LEU A 357 -12.09 11.42 17.06
N ASP A 358 -13.28 10.83 17.08
CA ASP A 358 -14.54 11.55 17.21
C ASP A 358 -14.84 12.03 18.66
N GLY A 359 -13.92 11.77 19.61
CA GLY A 359 -14.08 12.19 21.01
C GLY A 359 -15.14 11.41 21.80
N LYS A 360 -15.72 10.33 21.24
CA LYS A 360 -16.69 9.47 21.92
C LYS A 360 -16.03 8.58 22.98
N TRP A 361 -14.77 8.23 22.81
CA TRP A 361 -13.96 7.46 23.75
C TRP A 361 -12.70 8.24 24.12
N ASN A 362 -12.30 8.10 25.40
CA ASN A 362 -10.98 8.54 25.82
C ASN A 362 -9.93 7.50 25.43
N LYS A 363 -8.65 7.89 25.53
CA LYS A 363 -7.49 7.05 25.19
C LYS A 363 -7.51 5.68 25.88
N GLU A 364 -7.82 5.65 27.18
CA GLU A 364 -7.82 4.40 27.95
C GLU A 364 -8.93 3.44 27.47
N LYS A 365 -10.12 3.95 27.16
CA LYS A 365 -11.21 3.13 26.62
C LYS A 365 -10.86 2.57 25.24
N ALA A 366 -10.27 3.39 24.37
CA ALA A 366 -9.83 2.93 23.04
C ALA A 366 -8.74 1.86 23.17
N LYS A 367 -7.76 2.05 24.05
CA LYS A 367 -6.70 1.06 24.34
C LYS A 367 -7.31 -0.27 24.86
N ASN A 368 -8.21 -0.20 25.82
CA ASN A 368 -8.88 -1.38 26.38
C ASN A 368 -9.72 -2.11 25.34
N TRP A 369 -10.33 -1.40 24.39
CA TRP A 369 -11.02 -1.99 23.26
C TRP A 369 -10.05 -2.77 22.35
N LEU A 370 -8.89 -2.19 22.01
CA LEU A 370 -7.85 -2.87 21.21
C LEU A 370 -7.34 -4.14 21.91
N VAL A 371 -7.09 -4.08 23.22
CA VAL A 371 -6.70 -5.27 23.99
C VAL A 371 -7.77 -6.35 23.95
N LYS A 372 -9.04 -5.95 24.12
CA LYS A 372 -10.15 -6.90 24.21
C LYS A 372 -10.61 -7.48 22.89
N TYR A 373 -10.73 -6.62 21.83
CA TYR A 373 -11.36 -6.99 20.56
C TYR A 373 -10.39 -7.12 19.38
N SER A 374 -9.21 -6.47 19.42
CA SER A 374 -8.11 -6.76 18.50
C SER A 374 -7.06 -7.70 19.10
N LEU A 375 -7.30 -8.20 20.34
CA LEU A 375 -6.45 -9.13 21.09
C LEU A 375 -4.98 -8.71 21.15
N MET A 376 -4.72 -7.40 21.12
CA MET A 376 -3.38 -6.83 21.20
C MET A 376 -2.81 -6.98 22.61
N ALA A 377 -1.51 -7.26 22.72
CA ALA A 377 -0.80 -7.06 23.97
C ALA A 377 -0.87 -5.58 24.38
N PRO A 378 -0.86 -5.23 25.67
CA PRO A 378 -1.01 -3.85 26.13
C PRO A 378 -0.01 -2.86 25.51
N GLU A 379 1.24 -3.30 25.29
CA GLU A 379 2.30 -2.50 24.67
C GLU A 379 2.02 -2.23 23.19
N ARG A 380 1.48 -3.22 22.48
CA ARG A 380 1.05 -3.07 21.08
C ARG A 380 -0.19 -2.18 20.96
N ALA A 381 -1.14 -2.29 21.89
CA ALA A 381 -2.30 -1.39 21.95
C ALA A 381 -1.87 0.07 22.17
N GLU A 382 -0.90 0.33 23.06
CA GLU A 382 -0.34 1.67 23.25
C GLU A 382 0.37 2.19 21.99
N GLN A 383 1.16 1.35 21.31
CA GLN A 383 1.78 1.70 20.03
C GLN A 383 0.72 2.00 18.97
N ARG A 384 -0.36 1.20 18.91
CA ARG A 384 -1.46 1.42 17.96
C ARG A 384 -2.21 2.72 18.21
N ILE A 385 -2.39 3.11 19.47
CA ILE A 385 -2.98 4.42 19.79
C ILE A 385 -2.09 5.57 19.30
N LYS A 386 -0.77 5.50 19.51
CA LYS A 386 0.17 6.49 18.95
C LYS A 386 0.09 6.56 17.42
N PHE A 387 -0.07 5.42 16.76
CA PHE A 387 -0.28 5.35 15.32
C PHE A 387 -1.58 6.05 14.90
N ILE A 388 -2.68 5.79 15.63
CA ILE A 388 -3.98 6.43 15.39
C ILE A 388 -3.91 7.95 15.62
N GLU A 389 -3.22 8.39 16.67
CA GLU A 389 -3.01 9.82 16.95
C GLU A 389 -2.25 10.52 15.83
N LYS A 390 -1.25 9.84 15.24
CA LYS A 390 -0.41 10.40 14.18
C LYS A 390 -1.07 10.34 12.80
N TYR A 391 -1.63 9.19 12.43
CA TYR A 391 -2.08 8.90 11.06
C TYR A 391 -3.61 8.92 10.89
N ARG A 392 -4.35 9.05 11.98
CA ARG A 392 -5.80 9.26 12.02
C ARG A 392 -6.58 8.19 11.23
N SER A 393 -7.44 8.60 10.28
CA SER A 393 -8.24 7.70 9.46
C SER A 393 -7.44 6.84 8.46
N TYR A 394 -6.13 7.06 8.32
CA TYR A 394 -5.24 6.21 7.51
C TYR A 394 -5.35 4.71 7.84
N VAL A 395 -5.75 4.40 9.08
CA VAL A 395 -5.88 3.01 9.56
C VAL A 395 -6.80 2.15 8.71
N ILE A 396 -7.77 2.76 7.98
CA ILE A 396 -8.70 2.00 7.12
C ILE A 396 -8.01 1.42 5.87
N ASN A 397 -6.89 2.01 5.45
CA ASN A 397 -6.22 1.65 4.21
C ASN A 397 -5.74 0.20 4.23
N TYR A 398 -5.45 -0.35 5.42
CA TYR A 398 -4.93 -1.71 5.57
C TYR A 398 -5.99 -2.78 5.32
N ASN A 399 -7.11 -2.74 6.04
CA ASN A 399 -8.16 -3.76 5.97
C ASN A 399 -9.22 -3.44 4.93
N LEU A 400 -9.83 -2.25 4.96
CA LEU A 400 -10.81 -1.84 3.96
C LEU A 400 -10.19 -1.76 2.56
N GLY A 401 -8.96 -1.22 2.45
CA GLY A 401 -8.23 -1.21 1.18
C GLY A 401 -8.02 -2.61 0.62
N GLN A 402 -7.62 -3.57 1.47
CA GLN A 402 -7.47 -4.97 1.09
C GLN A 402 -8.80 -5.56 0.58
N ASP A 403 -9.90 -5.33 1.29
CA ASP A 403 -11.21 -5.84 0.91
C ASP A 403 -11.69 -5.26 -0.43
N ILE A 404 -11.50 -3.95 -0.65
CA ILE A 404 -11.85 -3.30 -1.92
C ILE A 404 -11.05 -3.90 -3.08
N VAL A 405 -9.73 -4.05 -2.92
CA VAL A 405 -8.84 -4.64 -3.94
C VAL A 405 -9.22 -6.10 -4.20
N LYS A 406 -9.42 -6.90 -3.15
CA LYS A 406 -9.85 -8.29 -3.24
C LYS A 406 -11.16 -8.43 -4.00
N ASN A 407 -12.19 -7.69 -3.57
CA ASN A 407 -13.52 -7.76 -4.17
C ASN A 407 -13.49 -7.38 -5.67
N TYR A 408 -12.73 -6.34 -6.03
CA TYR A 408 -12.52 -5.95 -7.42
C TYR A 408 -11.90 -7.08 -8.24
N ILE A 409 -10.84 -7.70 -7.75
CA ILE A 409 -10.11 -8.76 -8.45
C ILE A 409 -11.00 -10.01 -8.61
N GLU A 410 -11.67 -10.44 -7.54
CA GLU A 410 -12.55 -11.61 -7.58
C GLU A 410 -13.78 -11.39 -8.46
N LYS A 411 -14.42 -10.20 -8.40
CA LYS A 411 -15.55 -9.82 -9.28
C LYS A 411 -15.18 -9.85 -10.77
N ASN A 412 -13.91 -9.60 -11.10
CA ASN A 412 -13.39 -9.65 -12.46
C ASN A 412 -12.79 -11.02 -12.85
N GLY A 413 -13.02 -12.06 -12.04
CA GLY A 413 -12.65 -13.45 -12.33
C GLY A 413 -11.27 -13.89 -11.82
N GLY A 414 -10.57 -13.05 -11.07
CA GLY A 414 -9.29 -13.38 -10.42
C GLY A 414 -9.48 -14.15 -9.11
N THR A 415 -10.20 -15.27 -9.15
CA THR A 415 -10.51 -16.10 -7.99
C THR A 415 -9.34 -17.01 -7.61
N GLU A 416 -9.48 -17.72 -6.47
CA GLU A 416 -8.47 -18.68 -6.02
C GLU A 416 -8.25 -19.81 -7.01
N ASP A 417 -9.32 -20.24 -7.69
CA ASP A 417 -9.29 -21.29 -8.71
C ASP A 417 -8.74 -20.80 -10.06
N ASN A 418 -8.50 -19.48 -10.22
CA ASN A 418 -7.98 -18.87 -11.44
C ASN A 418 -6.80 -17.94 -11.14
N PRO A 419 -5.65 -18.49 -10.71
CA PRO A 419 -4.51 -17.71 -10.26
C PRO A 419 -3.88 -16.85 -11.37
N ASP A 420 -3.85 -17.32 -12.62
CA ASP A 420 -3.29 -16.53 -13.74
C ASP A 420 -4.12 -15.28 -13.99
N LYS A 421 -5.45 -15.38 -13.96
CA LYS A 421 -6.35 -14.23 -14.09
C LYS A 421 -6.24 -13.30 -12.89
N ARG A 422 -6.02 -13.82 -11.71
CA ARG A 422 -5.77 -13.02 -10.50
C ARG A 422 -4.53 -12.16 -10.66
N TRP A 423 -3.42 -12.71 -11.14
CA TRP A 423 -2.19 -11.98 -11.40
C TRP A 423 -2.36 -10.93 -12.51
N GLU A 424 -3.04 -11.27 -13.61
CA GLU A 424 -3.32 -10.32 -14.71
C GLU A 424 -4.08 -9.08 -14.23
N ILE A 425 -5.16 -9.29 -13.44
CA ILE A 425 -5.96 -8.18 -12.91
C ILE A 425 -5.17 -7.40 -11.86
N PHE A 426 -4.41 -8.10 -11.01
CA PHE A 426 -3.58 -7.48 -10.00
C PHE A 426 -2.48 -6.60 -10.61
N GLU A 427 -1.74 -7.09 -11.62
CA GLU A 427 -0.76 -6.29 -12.36
C GLU A 427 -1.42 -5.06 -13.01
N THR A 428 -2.59 -5.24 -13.64
CA THR A 428 -3.35 -4.13 -14.23
C THR A 428 -3.72 -3.08 -13.19
N LEU A 429 -4.16 -3.51 -12.00
CA LEU A 429 -4.49 -2.62 -10.89
C LEU A 429 -3.26 -1.82 -10.41
N LEU A 430 -2.10 -2.48 -10.27
CA LEU A 430 -0.86 -1.83 -9.84
C LEU A 430 -0.27 -0.87 -10.88
N SER A 431 -0.54 -1.10 -12.18
CA SER A 431 0.06 -0.36 -13.30
C SER A 431 -0.87 0.68 -13.93
N THR A 432 -2.05 0.95 -13.35
CA THR A 432 -2.99 1.95 -13.85
C THR A 432 -3.51 2.84 -12.71
N PRO A 433 -3.89 4.11 -13.01
CA PRO A 433 -4.50 4.98 -12.00
C PRO A 433 -5.78 4.38 -11.45
N GLN A 434 -5.87 4.26 -10.14
CA GLN A 434 -7.05 3.70 -9.45
C GLN A 434 -7.53 4.61 -8.32
N THR A 435 -8.81 4.50 -7.99
CA THR A 435 -9.43 5.08 -6.80
C THR A 435 -10.36 4.06 -6.17
N ALA A 436 -10.66 4.16 -4.86
CA ALA A 436 -11.55 3.22 -4.20
C ALA A 436 -12.90 3.10 -4.89
N SER A 437 -13.58 4.23 -5.15
CA SER A 437 -14.87 4.26 -5.86
C SER A 437 -14.78 3.83 -7.33
N GLY A 438 -13.59 3.75 -7.91
CA GLY A 438 -13.35 3.22 -9.25
C GLY A 438 -13.23 1.69 -9.30
N LEU A 439 -13.03 1.05 -8.16
CA LEU A 439 -12.93 -0.40 -8.00
C LEU A 439 -14.26 -1.05 -7.57
N GLU A 440 -15.21 -0.29 -7.05
CA GLU A 440 -16.57 -0.76 -6.68
C GLU A 440 -17.41 -1.04 -7.94
#